data_5adbaefa8d5d12ce9d4a339b332c4065
#
_entry.id   5adbaefa8d5d12ce9d4a339b332c4065
#
_cell.length_a   1.000
_cell.length_b   1.000
_cell.length_c   1.000
_cell.angle_alpha   90.00
_cell.angle_beta   90.00
_cell.angle_gamma   90.00
#
_symmetry.space_group_name_H-M   'P 1'
#
loop_
_entity.id
_entity.type
_entity.pdbx_description
1 polymer ?
#
loop_
_entity_poly.entity_id
_entity_poly.type
_entity_poly.pdbx_seq_one_letter_code
_entity_poly.pdbx_strand_id
1 'polypeptide(L)'
;MKTMNCYAVCFVVLFGFGSSEQAKAVNTSTTTNQADSLPQPYATKSVMNFSNVVGWKETEAPKAPDGFVVNRYADSLQNPRWMYVLPNGDVLVAESNTEHGLLEKAGAVIIGASKSNDMRKSANRITILRDRDKDGKPDIKEVFLSGLNQPFGMLLIKNKMYVANTDALWMFPYKKGALKITG
;
A
#
# COMPACT_ATOMS: atom_id res chain seq x y z
N MET A 1 35.72 27.49 9.13
CA MET A 1 36.24 26.60 8.08
C MET A 1 36.70 25.31 8.73
N LYS A 2 35.91 24.24 8.65
CA LYS A 2 36.34 22.87 9.03
C LYS A 2 36.09 21.97 7.83
N THR A 3 37.19 21.48 7.28
CA THR A 3 37.25 20.57 6.15
C THR A 3 36.78 19.19 6.57
N MET A 4 35.78 18.65 5.88
CA MET A 4 35.32 17.28 6.02
C MET A 4 36.16 16.37 5.10
N ASN A 5 36.95 15.47 5.67
CA ASN A 5 37.68 14.44 4.94
C ASN A 5 36.73 13.29 4.60
N CYS A 6 36.60 13.04 3.31
CA CYS A 6 35.89 11.89 2.77
C CYS A 6 36.88 10.73 2.65
N TYR A 7 36.71 9.68 3.46
CA TYR A 7 37.49 8.42 3.30
C TYR A 7 36.73 7.49 2.36
N ALA A 8 37.32 7.28 1.18
CA ALA A 8 36.90 6.21 0.28
C ALA A 8 37.50 4.89 0.75
N VAL A 9 36.64 3.94 1.12
CA VAL A 9 37.04 2.57 1.44
C VAL A 9 37.02 1.75 0.16
N CYS A 10 38.18 1.44 -0.40
CA CYS A 10 38.35 0.48 -1.49
C CYS A 10 38.25 -0.96 -0.93
N PHE A 11 37.19 -1.68 -1.33
CA PHE A 11 37.14 -3.13 -1.10
C PHE A 11 37.88 -3.87 -2.22
N VAL A 12 38.99 -4.48 -1.88
CA VAL A 12 39.69 -5.42 -2.75
C VAL A 12 39.09 -6.80 -2.54
N VAL A 13 38.43 -7.33 -3.57
CA VAL A 13 37.92 -8.71 -3.59
C VAL A 13 39.02 -9.60 -4.17
N LEU A 14 39.63 -10.42 -3.32
CA LEU A 14 40.55 -11.49 -3.74
C LEU A 14 39.74 -12.68 -4.27
N PHE A 15 39.87 -12.96 -5.56
CA PHE A 15 39.37 -14.19 -6.17
C PHE A 15 40.30 -15.33 -5.82
N GLY A 16 39.85 -16.26 -4.95
CA GLY A 16 40.51 -17.55 -4.75
C GLY A 16 40.10 -18.52 -5.86
N PHE A 17 41.08 -19.02 -6.60
CA PHE A 17 40.91 -20.14 -7.52
C PHE A 17 40.69 -21.42 -6.70
N GLY A 18 39.51 -21.99 -6.75
CA GLY A 18 39.16 -23.30 -6.18
C GLY A 18 38.78 -24.27 -7.30
N SER A 19 39.39 -25.43 -7.23
CA SER A 19 39.43 -26.54 -8.17
C SER A 19 38.07 -26.98 -8.73
N SER A 20 38.09 -27.36 -10.00
CA SER A 20 37.02 -28.00 -10.74
C SER A 20 36.65 -29.38 -10.21
N GLU A 21 35.53 -29.53 -9.53
CA GLU A 21 34.83 -30.81 -9.41
C GLU A 21 33.82 -30.93 -10.56
N GLN A 22 34.04 -31.95 -11.40
CA GLN A 22 33.13 -32.33 -12.46
C GLN A 22 31.83 -32.84 -11.87
N ALA A 23 30.77 -32.05 -11.96
CA ALA A 23 29.43 -32.53 -11.66
C ALA A 23 28.97 -33.52 -12.74
N LYS A 24 28.72 -34.75 -12.31
CA LYS A 24 28.14 -35.83 -13.09
C LYS A 24 26.76 -35.44 -13.57
N ALA A 25 26.53 -35.36 -14.89
CA ALA A 25 25.23 -35.08 -15.47
C ALA A 25 24.23 -36.16 -15.06
N VAL A 26 23.24 -35.77 -14.30
CA VAL A 26 22.05 -36.57 -14.07
C VAL A 26 21.17 -36.40 -15.32
N ASN A 27 21.01 -37.49 -16.09
CA ASN A 27 20.04 -37.57 -17.18
C ASN A 27 18.62 -37.47 -16.59
N THR A 28 18.13 -36.27 -16.47
CA THR A 28 16.70 -36.05 -16.23
C THR A 28 15.98 -36.20 -17.57
N SER A 29 15.18 -37.25 -17.69
CA SER A 29 14.26 -37.46 -18.80
C SER A 29 13.42 -36.20 -18.98
N THR A 30 13.68 -35.52 -20.09
CA THR A 30 12.93 -34.32 -20.48
C THR A 30 11.52 -34.76 -20.86
N THR A 31 10.61 -34.76 -19.90
CA THR A 31 9.19 -34.60 -20.22
C THR A 31 9.13 -33.23 -20.92
N THR A 32 8.85 -33.22 -22.18
CA THR A 32 8.56 -31.99 -22.96
C THR A 32 7.29 -31.39 -22.38
N ASN A 33 7.42 -30.70 -21.24
CA ASN A 33 6.48 -29.67 -20.89
C ASN A 33 6.62 -28.64 -21.99
N GLN A 34 5.61 -28.56 -22.83
CA GLN A 34 5.42 -27.43 -23.73
C GLN A 34 5.58 -26.19 -22.85
N ALA A 35 6.75 -25.57 -22.93
CA ALA A 35 7.01 -24.36 -22.18
C ALA A 35 5.89 -23.39 -22.59
N ASP A 36 5.10 -22.94 -21.62
CA ASP A 36 4.19 -21.82 -21.84
C ASP A 36 5.06 -20.65 -22.33
N SER A 37 5.26 -20.58 -23.63
CA SER A 37 5.97 -19.48 -24.24
C SER A 37 5.06 -18.26 -24.11
N LEU A 38 5.52 -17.28 -23.35
CA LEU A 38 4.85 -16.00 -23.31
C LEU A 38 4.65 -15.49 -24.75
N PRO A 39 3.48 -14.93 -25.06
CA PRO A 39 3.25 -14.35 -26.39
C PRO A 39 4.31 -13.31 -26.68
N GLN A 40 4.69 -13.19 -27.96
CA GLN A 40 5.66 -12.18 -28.38
C GLN A 40 5.24 -10.79 -27.89
N PRO A 41 6.17 -9.98 -27.38
CA PRO A 41 5.87 -8.62 -26.98
C PRO A 41 5.14 -7.88 -28.12
N TYR A 42 4.06 -7.21 -27.79
CA TYR A 42 3.22 -6.47 -28.75
C TYR A 42 2.46 -7.34 -29.78
N ALA A 43 2.31 -8.63 -29.55
CA ALA A 43 1.54 -9.52 -30.42
C ALA A 43 0.06 -9.13 -30.56
N THR A 44 -0.50 -8.45 -29.55
CA THR A 44 -1.86 -7.93 -29.57
C THR A 44 -1.87 -6.41 -29.49
N LYS A 45 -2.81 -5.79 -30.23
CA LYS A 45 -3.01 -4.34 -30.11
C LYS A 45 -3.38 -3.98 -28.65
N SER A 46 -2.76 -2.92 -28.12
CA SER A 46 -3.17 -2.37 -26.85
C SER A 46 -4.62 -1.90 -26.93
N VAL A 47 -5.47 -2.44 -26.06
CA VAL A 47 -6.87 -2.03 -25.93
C VAL A 47 -7.03 -1.28 -24.61
N MET A 48 -7.36 0.01 -24.70
CA MET A 48 -7.73 0.79 -23.52
C MET A 48 -9.17 0.44 -23.14
N ASN A 49 -9.33 -0.36 -22.11
CA ASN A 49 -10.63 -0.70 -21.54
C ASN A 49 -10.63 -0.26 -20.06
N PHE A 50 -11.26 0.88 -19.78
CA PHE A 50 -11.39 1.38 -18.44
C PHE A 50 -12.58 0.72 -17.75
N SER A 51 -12.32 0.11 -16.58
CA SER A 51 -13.36 -0.50 -15.75
C SER A 51 -14.26 0.56 -15.12
N ASN A 52 -15.52 0.21 -14.89
CA ASN A 52 -16.38 1.00 -14.03
C ASN A 52 -16.23 0.52 -12.59
N VAL A 53 -16.09 1.47 -11.66
CA VAL A 53 -16.11 1.15 -10.23
C VAL A 53 -17.55 0.87 -9.81
N VAL A 54 -17.81 -0.34 -9.33
CA VAL A 54 -19.10 -0.77 -8.81
C VAL A 54 -18.95 -0.93 -7.29
N GLY A 55 -19.73 -0.15 -6.53
CA GLY A 55 -19.77 -0.27 -5.07
C GLY A 55 -20.65 -1.43 -4.61
N TRP A 56 -20.42 -1.91 -3.39
CA TRP A 56 -21.29 -2.85 -2.71
C TRP A 56 -22.56 -2.13 -2.22
N LYS A 57 -23.71 -2.78 -2.37
CA LYS A 57 -24.95 -2.29 -1.71
C LYS A 57 -24.84 -2.55 -0.20
N GLU A 58 -25.66 -1.84 0.59
CA GLU A 58 -25.62 -1.98 2.05
C GLU A 58 -25.81 -3.42 2.55
N THR A 59 -26.62 -4.18 1.84
CA THR A 59 -26.96 -5.57 2.16
C THR A 59 -26.06 -6.60 1.50
N GLU A 60 -25.10 -6.17 0.69
CA GLU A 60 -24.19 -7.04 -0.04
C GLU A 60 -22.84 -7.17 0.68
N ALA A 61 -22.31 -8.38 0.72
CA ALA A 61 -20.97 -8.68 1.22
C ALA A 61 -20.30 -9.72 0.31
N PRO A 62 -18.97 -9.78 0.28
CA PRO A 62 -18.27 -10.88 -0.37
C PRO A 62 -18.70 -12.22 0.22
N LYS A 63 -18.83 -13.24 -0.61
CA LYS A 63 -19.10 -14.60 -0.14
C LYS A 63 -17.85 -15.17 0.54
N ALA A 64 -17.97 -15.53 1.80
CA ALA A 64 -16.90 -16.20 2.52
C ALA A 64 -16.81 -17.69 2.13
N PRO A 65 -15.60 -18.30 2.15
CA PRO A 65 -15.45 -19.76 2.15
C PRO A 65 -16.10 -20.39 3.38
N ASP A 66 -16.32 -21.71 3.32
CA ASP A 66 -16.88 -22.46 4.45
C ASP A 66 -15.98 -22.31 5.71
N GLY A 67 -16.59 -22.08 6.85
CA GLY A 67 -15.91 -21.83 8.12
C GLY A 67 -15.46 -20.38 8.35
N PHE A 68 -15.70 -19.47 7.41
CA PHE A 68 -15.39 -18.03 7.55
C PHE A 68 -16.66 -17.18 7.46
N VAL A 69 -16.61 -16.03 8.12
CA VAL A 69 -17.64 -14.98 8.04
C VAL A 69 -17.02 -13.68 7.62
N VAL A 70 -17.66 -12.97 6.70
CA VAL A 70 -17.25 -11.63 6.27
C VAL A 70 -18.21 -10.61 6.85
N ASN A 71 -17.69 -9.70 7.67
CA ASN A 71 -18.43 -8.59 8.24
C ASN A 71 -17.82 -7.26 7.79
N ARG A 72 -18.68 -6.26 7.60
CA ARG A 72 -18.23 -4.89 7.36
C ARG A 72 -17.79 -4.29 8.70
N TYR A 73 -16.48 -4.02 8.85
CA TYR A 73 -15.93 -3.40 10.04
C TYR A 73 -16.20 -1.90 10.07
N ALA A 74 -15.92 -1.18 8.98
CA ALA A 74 -16.18 0.25 8.86
C ALA A 74 -16.59 0.62 7.44
N ASP A 75 -17.30 1.74 7.31
CA ASP A 75 -17.71 2.33 6.04
C ASP A 75 -17.38 3.83 5.97
N SER A 76 -17.81 4.49 4.90
CA SER A 76 -17.67 5.95 4.70
C SER A 76 -16.23 6.45 4.88
N LEU A 77 -15.24 5.63 4.48
CA LEU A 77 -13.84 6.01 4.37
C LEU A 77 -13.57 6.57 2.96
N GLN A 78 -12.65 7.54 2.86
CA GLN A 78 -12.30 8.16 1.59
C GLN A 78 -11.02 7.55 1.04
N ASN A 79 -11.14 6.63 0.09
CA ASN A 79 -9.99 5.92 -0.51
C ASN A 79 -9.03 5.32 0.53
N PRO A 80 -9.49 4.37 1.36
CA PRO A 80 -8.61 3.70 2.32
C PRO A 80 -7.52 2.93 1.57
N ARG A 81 -6.26 3.18 1.93
CA ARG A 81 -5.09 2.61 1.23
C ARG A 81 -4.34 1.60 2.06
N TRP A 82 -4.14 1.89 3.33
CA TRP A 82 -3.37 1.08 4.24
C TRP A 82 -3.96 1.10 5.65
N MET A 83 -3.82 0.00 6.36
CA MET A 83 -4.25 -0.13 7.74
C MET A 83 -3.08 -0.51 8.64
N TYR A 84 -3.10 0.00 9.86
CA TYR A 84 -2.15 -0.33 10.90
C TYR A 84 -2.87 -0.55 12.23
N VAL A 85 -2.66 -1.71 12.85
CA VAL A 85 -3.27 -2.02 14.14
C VAL A 85 -2.31 -1.60 15.25
N LEU A 86 -2.77 -0.71 16.12
CA LEU A 86 -2.03 -0.26 17.28
C LEU A 86 -1.99 -1.36 18.37
N PRO A 87 -1.00 -1.35 19.28
CA PRO A 87 -0.89 -2.37 20.34
C PRO A 87 -2.09 -2.46 21.30
N ASN A 88 -2.96 -1.46 21.33
CA ASN A 88 -4.20 -1.45 22.11
C ASN A 88 -5.43 -1.94 21.32
N GLY A 89 -5.24 -2.37 20.07
CA GLY A 89 -6.30 -2.86 19.20
C GLY A 89 -6.97 -1.83 18.31
N ASP A 90 -6.67 -0.53 18.48
CA ASP A 90 -7.19 0.50 17.56
C ASP A 90 -6.66 0.29 16.15
N VAL A 91 -7.48 0.56 15.15
CA VAL A 91 -7.10 0.45 13.74
C VAL A 91 -6.93 1.85 13.16
N LEU A 92 -5.74 2.13 12.65
CA LEU A 92 -5.45 3.33 11.88
C LEU A 92 -5.64 3.04 10.40
N VAL A 93 -6.32 3.94 9.68
CA VAL A 93 -6.55 3.82 8.23
C VAL A 93 -6.01 5.06 7.53
N ALA A 94 -5.04 4.87 6.64
CA ALA A 94 -4.57 5.93 5.76
C ALA A 94 -5.58 6.15 4.64
N GLU A 95 -6.11 7.37 4.55
CA GLU A 95 -7.07 7.78 3.52
C GLU A 95 -6.38 8.78 2.59
N SER A 96 -6.11 8.34 1.38
CA SER A 96 -5.44 9.17 0.37
C SER A 96 -5.82 8.76 -1.04
N ASN A 97 -5.75 9.71 -1.95
CA ASN A 97 -5.97 9.53 -3.37
C ASN A 97 -4.85 10.20 -4.16
N THR A 98 -4.65 9.77 -5.39
CA THR A 98 -3.77 10.48 -6.32
C THR A 98 -4.38 11.84 -6.64
N GLU A 99 -3.58 12.89 -6.52
CA GLU A 99 -3.99 14.23 -6.89
C GLU A 99 -3.73 14.45 -8.38
N HIS A 100 -4.79 14.65 -9.13
CA HIS A 100 -4.74 14.88 -10.57
C HIS A 100 -4.82 16.37 -10.89
N GLY A 101 -3.95 16.82 -11.79
CA GLY A 101 -4.00 18.19 -12.32
C GLY A 101 -5.26 18.45 -13.18
N LEU A 102 -5.58 19.71 -13.42
CA LEU A 102 -6.76 20.10 -14.18
C LEU A 102 -6.76 19.52 -15.62
N LEU A 103 -5.62 19.57 -16.29
CA LEU A 103 -5.46 19.02 -17.64
C LEU A 103 -5.59 17.50 -17.67
N GLU A 104 -5.06 16.83 -16.65
CA GLU A 104 -5.16 15.38 -16.50
C GLU A 104 -6.61 14.94 -16.28
N LYS A 105 -7.33 15.66 -15.42
CA LYS A 105 -8.78 15.42 -15.21
C LYS A 105 -9.59 15.58 -16.48
N ALA A 106 -9.33 16.65 -17.26
CA ALA A 106 -9.99 16.86 -18.54
C ALA A 106 -9.67 15.76 -19.55
N GLY A 107 -8.41 15.36 -19.64
CA GLY A 107 -7.97 14.25 -20.48
C GLY A 107 -8.62 12.91 -20.09
N ALA A 108 -8.70 12.61 -18.80
CA ALA A 108 -9.33 11.40 -18.28
C ALA A 108 -10.83 11.29 -18.62
N VAL A 109 -11.54 12.43 -18.64
CA VAL A 109 -12.94 12.47 -19.08
C VAL A 109 -13.07 12.14 -20.56
N ILE A 110 -12.22 12.73 -21.39
CA ILE A 110 -12.27 12.54 -22.86
C ILE A 110 -12.02 11.07 -23.25
N ILE A 111 -11.05 10.40 -22.60
CA ILE A 111 -10.72 9.00 -22.90
C ILE A 111 -11.54 8.00 -22.09
N GLY A 112 -12.46 8.44 -21.24
CA GLY A 112 -13.30 7.59 -20.40
C GLY A 112 -12.61 7.02 -19.14
N ALA A 113 -11.38 7.41 -18.85
CA ALA A 113 -10.63 6.96 -17.66
C ALA A 113 -11.22 7.46 -16.33
N SER A 114 -12.02 8.53 -16.36
CA SER A 114 -12.73 9.06 -15.19
C SER A 114 -13.71 8.07 -14.55
N LYS A 115 -14.11 7.02 -15.29
CA LYS A 115 -15.01 5.98 -14.76
C LYS A 115 -14.29 4.99 -13.83
N SER A 116 -13.00 4.79 -14.03
CA SER A 116 -12.16 3.86 -13.25
C SER A 116 -11.32 4.55 -12.18
N ASN A 117 -11.06 5.85 -12.34
CA ASN A 117 -10.24 6.62 -11.42
C ASN A 117 -11.09 7.49 -10.51
N ASP A 118 -10.75 7.50 -9.23
CA ASP A 118 -11.38 8.43 -8.29
C ASP A 118 -10.76 9.83 -8.47
N MET A 119 -11.50 10.72 -9.11
CA MET A 119 -11.10 12.10 -9.38
C MET A 119 -11.38 13.06 -8.21
N ARG A 120 -11.85 12.54 -7.06
CA ARG A 120 -12.07 13.36 -5.87
C ARG A 120 -10.72 13.84 -5.30
N LYS A 121 -10.78 14.93 -4.55
CA LYS A 121 -9.62 15.42 -3.81
C LYS A 121 -9.18 14.38 -2.77
N SER A 122 -7.88 14.22 -2.58
CA SER A 122 -7.33 13.36 -1.55
C SER A 122 -7.75 13.82 -0.14
N ALA A 123 -8.13 12.88 0.73
CA ALA A 123 -8.46 13.17 2.12
C ALA A 123 -7.21 13.54 2.93
N ASN A 124 -6.03 13.03 2.53
CA ASN A 124 -4.73 13.36 3.12
C ASN A 124 -4.71 13.27 4.64
N ARG A 125 -5.30 12.18 5.18
CA ARG A 125 -5.46 11.98 6.61
C ARG A 125 -5.28 10.52 7.03
N ILE A 126 -5.13 10.32 8.32
CA ILE A 126 -5.26 9.03 8.98
C ILE A 126 -6.49 9.07 9.87
N THR A 127 -7.37 8.11 9.71
CA THR A 127 -8.57 7.91 10.55
C THR A 127 -8.29 6.81 11.55
N ILE A 128 -8.70 7.02 12.81
CA ILE A 128 -8.67 6.01 13.86
C ILE A 128 -10.05 5.39 14.02
N LEU A 129 -10.05 4.07 14.12
CA LEU A 129 -11.22 3.26 14.42
C LEU A 129 -10.96 2.52 15.73
N ARG A 130 -11.83 2.70 16.72
CA ARG A 130 -11.74 2.02 18.02
C ARG A 130 -13.03 1.27 18.30
N ASP A 131 -12.89 -0.01 18.51
CA ASP A 131 -13.93 -0.91 18.97
C ASP A 131 -13.70 -1.14 20.49
N ARG A 132 -14.60 -0.60 21.33
CA ARG A 132 -14.45 -0.62 22.79
C ARG A 132 -14.98 -1.89 23.42
N ASP A 133 -16.10 -2.37 22.93
CA ASP A 133 -16.81 -3.55 23.46
C ASP A 133 -16.41 -4.85 22.74
N LYS A 134 -15.59 -4.74 21.69
CA LYS A 134 -15.05 -5.84 20.88
C LYS A 134 -16.12 -6.67 20.18
N ASP A 135 -17.18 -6.01 19.74
CA ASP A 135 -18.25 -6.61 18.97
C ASP A 135 -17.92 -6.75 17.46
N GLY A 136 -16.75 -6.23 17.05
CA GLY A 136 -16.29 -6.23 15.65
C GLY A 136 -16.77 -5.01 14.85
N LYS A 137 -17.26 -3.99 15.52
CA LYS A 137 -17.63 -2.70 14.93
C LYS A 137 -17.02 -1.55 15.72
N PRO A 138 -16.42 -0.54 15.08
CA PRO A 138 -15.84 0.57 15.80
C PRO A 138 -16.92 1.50 16.37
N ASP A 139 -16.86 1.75 17.68
CA ASP A 139 -17.66 2.77 18.38
C ASP A 139 -17.17 4.18 18.09
N ILE A 140 -15.88 4.32 17.78
CA ILE A 140 -15.24 5.60 17.51
C ILE A 140 -14.62 5.57 16.13
N LYS A 141 -14.92 6.60 15.36
CA LYS A 141 -14.31 6.90 14.08
C LYS A 141 -13.98 8.37 14.03
N GLU A 142 -12.70 8.69 14.16
CA GLU A 142 -12.23 10.08 14.22
C GLU A 142 -10.99 10.30 13.34
N VAL A 143 -10.72 11.57 13.02
CA VAL A 143 -9.50 11.95 12.33
C VAL A 143 -8.34 11.95 13.34
N PHE A 144 -7.46 10.97 13.22
CA PHE A 144 -6.28 10.81 14.06
C PHE A 144 -5.17 11.80 13.72
N LEU A 145 -4.93 12.02 12.44
CA LEU A 145 -3.91 12.94 11.91
C LEU A 145 -4.35 13.46 10.55
N SER A 146 -4.16 14.74 10.30
CA SER A 146 -4.53 15.42 9.05
C SER A 146 -3.40 16.29 8.54
N GLY A 147 -3.57 16.87 7.35
CA GLY A 147 -2.56 17.74 6.73
C GLY A 147 -1.36 16.98 6.16
N LEU A 148 -1.54 15.70 5.88
CA LEU A 148 -0.54 14.83 5.28
C LEU A 148 -0.51 15.00 3.75
N ASN A 149 0.51 14.43 3.12
CA ASN A 149 0.62 14.41 1.65
C ASN A 149 0.54 12.96 1.14
N GLN A 150 -0.66 12.54 0.73
CA GLN A 150 -0.94 11.19 0.24
C GLN A 150 -0.32 10.09 1.12
N PRO A 151 -0.71 10.01 2.42
CA PRO A 151 -0.13 9.06 3.36
C PRO A 151 -0.42 7.62 2.92
N PHE A 152 0.56 6.74 3.15
CA PHE A 152 0.43 5.32 2.85
C PHE A 152 0.88 4.45 4.02
N GLY A 153 2.18 4.37 4.30
CA GLY A 153 2.73 3.51 5.33
C GLY A 153 2.69 4.15 6.71
N MET A 154 2.49 3.32 7.74
CA MET A 154 2.49 3.74 9.14
C MET A 154 3.26 2.75 9.99
N LEU A 155 3.99 3.24 10.99
CA LEU A 155 4.71 2.40 11.94
C LEU A 155 4.82 3.12 13.29
N LEU A 156 4.46 2.42 14.37
CA LEU A 156 4.68 2.87 15.74
C LEU A 156 5.94 2.23 16.33
N ILE A 157 6.91 3.04 16.71
CA ILE A 157 8.10 2.60 17.44
C ILE A 157 8.13 3.32 18.78
N LYS A 158 7.92 2.57 19.87
CA LYS A 158 7.80 3.12 21.23
C LYS A 158 6.69 4.18 21.29
N ASN A 159 7.04 5.46 21.44
CA ASN A 159 6.12 6.61 21.51
C ASN A 159 6.25 7.54 20.29
N LYS A 160 6.70 7.01 19.17
CA LYS A 160 6.87 7.74 17.90
C LYS A 160 6.09 7.08 16.81
N MET A 161 5.13 7.80 16.22
CA MET A 161 4.38 7.39 15.05
C MET A 161 5.09 7.91 13.81
N TYR A 162 5.52 7.00 12.95
CA TYR A 162 6.08 7.30 11.65
C TYR A 162 5.03 7.16 10.58
N VAL A 163 4.96 8.13 9.68
CA VAL A 163 4.02 8.15 8.55
C VAL A 163 4.80 8.41 7.27
N ALA A 164 4.70 7.48 6.33
CA ALA A 164 5.27 7.64 5.00
C ALA A 164 4.27 8.40 4.12
N ASN A 165 4.63 9.62 3.76
CA ASN A 165 3.97 10.42 2.75
C ASN A 165 4.69 10.25 1.40
N THR A 166 4.13 10.76 0.31
CA THR A 166 4.78 10.73 -1.00
C THR A 166 6.01 11.62 -1.09
N ASP A 167 6.10 12.65 -0.27
CA ASP A 167 7.17 13.64 -0.24
C ASP A 167 8.21 13.40 0.87
N ALA A 168 7.84 12.76 1.99
CA ALA A 168 8.72 12.58 3.12
C ALA A 168 8.24 11.50 4.11
N LEU A 169 9.16 11.03 4.95
CA LEU A 169 8.83 10.26 6.13
C LEU A 169 8.70 11.22 7.33
N TRP A 170 7.50 11.33 7.87
CA TRP A 170 7.20 12.19 9.00
C TRP A 170 7.15 11.40 10.30
N MET A 171 7.56 12.03 11.39
CA MET A 171 7.54 11.45 12.73
C MET A 171 6.75 12.36 13.67
N PHE A 172 5.80 11.76 14.38
CA PHE A 172 4.96 12.45 15.35
C PHE A 172 5.10 11.81 16.74
N PRO A 173 5.06 12.60 17.83
CA PRO A 173 4.94 12.04 19.16
C PRO A 173 3.59 11.34 19.32
N TYR A 174 3.59 10.14 19.89
CA TYR A 174 2.39 9.34 20.12
C TYR A 174 2.21 9.07 21.62
N LYS A 175 1.00 9.31 22.12
CA LYS A 175 0.59 8.91 23.47
C LYS A 175 -0.36 7.71 23.37
N LYS A 176 -0.07 6.63 24.09
CA LYS A 176 -0.90 5.42 24.12
C LYS A 176 -2.37 5.77 24.41
N GLY A 177 -3.27 5.29 23.57
CA GLY A 177 -4.71 5.51 23.69
C GLY A 177 -5.19 6.88 23.20
N ALA A 178 -4.32 7.74 22.65
CA ALA A 178 -4.74 8.99 22.05
C ALA A 178 -5.62 8.74 20.81
N LEU A 179 -6.69 9.52 20.68
CA LEU A 179 -7.57 9.51 19.51
C LEU A 179 -7.15 10.53 18.46
N LYS A 180 -6.20 11.41 18.80
CA LYS A 180 -5.73 12.46 17.92
C LYS A 180 -4.26 12.78 18.22
N ILE A 181 -3.49 13.03 17.17
CA ILE A 181 -2.18 13.67 17.26
C ILE A 181 -2.33 15.11 16.80
N THR A 182 -1.88 16.03 17.65
CA THR A 182 -1.70 17.45 17.31
C THR A 182 -0.21 17.66 17.05
N GLY A 183 0.15 17.97 15.81
CA GLY A 183 1.51 18.33 15.40
C GLY A 183 1.74 19.81 15.59
#